data_46119f15d5dc5527c11a094d378fd8c9
#
_entry.id   46119f15d5dc5527c11a094d378fd8c9
#
_cell.length_a   1.000
_cell.length_b   1.000
_cell.length_c   1.000
_cell.angle_alpha   90.00
_cell.angle_beta   90.00
_cell.angle_gamma   90.00
#
_symmetry.space_group_name_H-M   'P 1'
#
loop_
_entity.id
_entity.type
_entity.pdbx_description
1 polymer ?
#
loop_
_entity_poly.entity_id
_entity_poly.type
_entity_poly.pdbx_seq_one_letter_code
_entity_poly.pdbx_strand_id
1 'polypeptide(L)'
;YDKVQRGFDMLIDVFGADHGGYVKRMKAAVSALSEGAVPLDIKLTQLVKLFKNGKEFKMSKRAGTFVTLRDVVDQVGPDVTRFVMLTRKNDAMLDFDFAKVLEQSRENPVFYVQYAHARVHSVLRKAAEAGVDTDLETLQRADLSQLDHEAELKLAQKLAEWPRMVETAARSNEPHRIAFYLYELAGDFHGLWNRGNDVPELRFLQDDAALSQSKIALAQAAAIVIASGLGILGVKPAEEMR
;
A
#
# COMPACT_ATOMS: atom_id res chain seq x y z
N TYR A 1 -12.53 -31.15 3.59
CA TYR A 1 -11.78 -32.20 4.31
C TYR A 1 -10.30 -32.18 3.94
N ASP A 2 -9.96 -32.17 2.63
CA ASP A 2 -8.56 -32.14 2.15
C ASP A 2 -7.74 -30.99 2.78
N LYS A 3 -8.27 -29.77 2.84
CA LYS A 3 -7.60 -28.63 3.48
C LYS A 3 -7.32 -28.87 4.98
N VAL A 4 -8.25 -29.53 5.69
CA VAL A 4 -8.08 -29.91 7.10
C VAL A 4 -6.96 -30.94 7.25
N GLN A 5 -6.93 -31.98 6.37
CA GLN A 5 -5.90 -33.01 6.37
C GLN A 5 -4.50 -32.45 6.03
N ARG A 6 -4.42 -31.34 5.30
CA ARG A 6 -3.16 -30.65 4.98
C ARG A 6 -2.57 -29.86 6.15
N GLY A 7 -3.25 -29.83 7.31
CA GLY A 7 -2.73 -29.24 8.55
C GLY A 7 -2.76 -27.71 8.59
N PHE A 8 -3.71 -27.07 7.92
CA PHE A 8 -3.90 -25.64 8.07
C PHE A 8 -4.61 -25.29 9.38
N ASP A 9 -4.09 -24.31 10.11
CA ASP A 9 -4.67 -23.83 11.39
C ASP A 9 -5.93 -22.98 11.19
N MET A 10 -6.10 -22.38 10.01
CA MET A 10 -7.25 -21.56 9.64
C MET A 10 -7.53 -21.68 8.14
N LEU A 11 -8.81 -21.74 7.79
CA LEU A 11 -9.25 -21.64 6.40
C LEU A 11 -9.89 -20.28 6.13
N ILE A 12 -9.57 -19.68 4.98
CA ILE A 12 -10.17 -18.41 4.55
C ILE A 12 -10.72 -18.61 3.14
N ASP A 13 -12.03 -18.44 2.98
CA ASP A 13 -12.68 -18.45 1.68
C ASP A 13 -13.11 -17.02 1.30
N VAL A 14 -12.89 -16.65 0.03
CA VAL A 14 -13.30 -15.35 -0.53
C VAL A 14 -14.47 -15.58 -1.47
N PHE A 15 -15.65 -15.08 -1.12
CA PHE A 15 -16.89 -15.24 -1.88
C PHE A 15 -17.41 -13.89 -2.38
N GLY A 16 -18.14 -13.90 -3.50
CA GLY A 16 -18.96 -12.76 -3.89
C GLY A 16 -20.11 -12.54 -2.89
N ALA A 17 -20.56 -11.31 -2.75
CA ALA A 17 -21.59 -10.91 -1.79
C ALA A 17 -22.93 -11.65 -1.97
N ASP A 18 -23.23 -12.13 -3.20
CA ASP A 18 -24.37 -12.97 -3.55
C ASP A 18 -24.38 -14.33 -2.85
N HIS A 19 -23.21 -14.80 -2.38
CA HIS A 19 -23.07 -16.05 -1.61
C HIS A 19 -23.24 -15.87 -0.09
N GLY A 20 -23.67 -14.71 0.40
CA GLY A 20 -23.84 -14.43 1.83
C GLY A 20 -24.70 -15.46 2.57
N GLY A 21 -25.72 -16.02 1.91
CA GLY A 21 -26.58 -17.08 2.47
C GLY A 21 -25.88 -18.42 2.73
N TYR A 22 -24.70 -18.66 2.13
CA TYR A 22 -23.94 -19.89 2.32
C TYR A 22 -22.96 -19.84 3.50
N VAL A 23 -22.64 -18.65 4.01
CA VAL A 23 -21.63 -18.47 5.06
C VAL A 23 -21.85 -19.37 6.27
N LYS A 24 -23.06 -19.38 6.83
CA LYS A 24 -23.37 -20.21 8.01
C LYS A 24 -23.25 -21.71 7.71
N ARG A 25 -23.70 -22.14 6.52
CA ARG A 25 -23.65 -23.55 6.10
C ARG A 25 -22.20 -24.03 5.92
N MET A 26 -21.37 -23.22 5.27
CA MET A 26 -19.95 -23.54 5.05
C MET A 26 -19.18 -23.63 6.37
N LYS A 27 -19.39 -22.65 7.28
CA LYS A 27 -18.79 -22.69 8.63
C LYS A 27 -19.22 -23.94 9.40
N ALA A 28 -20.49 -24.29 9.38
CA ALA A 28 -20.98 -25.49 10.04
C ALA A 28 -20.40 -26.79 9.43
N ALA A 29 -20.29 -26.86 8.09
CA ALA A 29 -19.72 -28.02 7.41
C ALA A 29 -18.22 -28.20 7.75
N VAL A 30 -17.43 -27.12 7.72
CA VAL A 30 -15.99 -27.19 8.09
C VAL A 30 -15.83 -27.55 9.56
N SER A 31 -16.63 -26.97 10.45
CA SER A 31 -16.62 -27.31 11.87
C SER A 31 -16.91 -28.79 12.10
N ALA A 32 -17.91 -29.36 11.42
CA ALA A 32 -18.25 -30.81 11.51
C ALA A 32 -17.11 -31.69 10.97
N LEU A 33 -16.49 -31.31 9.84
CA LEU A 33 -15.42 -32.08 9.21
C LEU A 33 -14.10 -32.04 9.97
N SER A 34 -13.87 -30.98 10.74
CA SER A 34 -12.65 -30.78 11.55
C SER A 34 -12.86 -31.05 13.04
N GLU A 35 -14.06 -31.55 13.43
CA GLU A 35 -14.45 -31.69 14.84
C GLU A 35 -14.26 -30.40 15.66
N GLY A 36 -14.44 -29.26 14.98
CA GLY A 36 -14.26 -27.92 15.58
C GLY A 36 -12.81 -27.45 15.67
N ALA A 37 -11.83 -28.25 15.22
CA ALA A 37 -10.40 -27.93 15.36
C ALA A 37 -9.93 -26.80 14.44
N VAL A 38 -10.52 -26.66 13.23
CA VAL A 38 -10.07 -25.70 12.22
C VAL A 38 -11.17 -24.67 11.94
N PRO A 39 -10.99 -23.38 12.28
CA PRO A 39 -11.95 -22.34 11.97
C PRO A 39 -11.98 -22.01 10.47
N LEU A 40 -13.17 -21.68 9.95
CA LEU A 40 -13.34 -21.09 8.61
C LEU A 40 -13.76 -19.63 8.74
N ASP A 41 -12.98 -18.72 8.18
CA ASP A 41 -13.39 -17.34 7.93
C ASP A 41 -13.85 -17.18 6.47
N ILE A 42 -14.94 -16.43 6.26
CA ILE A 42 -15.46 -16.15 4.91
C ILE A 42 -15.50 -14.64 4.71
N LYS A 43 -14.71 -14.18 3.75
CA LYS A 43 -14.69 -12.77 3.33
C LYS A 43 -15.66 -12.62 2.14
N LEU A 44 -16.71 -11.82 2.34
CA LEU A 44 -17.62 -11.46 1.26
C LEU A 44 -17.09 -10.24 0.53
N THR A 45 -16.96 -10.34 -0.79
CA THR A 45 -16.48 -9.23 -1.64
C THR A 45 -17.63 -8.61 -2.40
N GLN A 46 -17.70 -7.28 -2.37
CA GLN A 46 -18.70 -6.51 -3.12
C GLN A 46 -18.32 -6.36 -4.60
N LEU A 47 -19.30 -5.95 -5.38
CA LEU A 47 -19.12 -5.69 -6.81
C LEU A 47 -18.22 -4.49 -7.05
N VAL A 48 -17.40 -4.59 -8.09
CA VAL A 48 -16.65 -3.47 -8.66
C VAL A 48 -17.45 -2.93 -9.83
N LYS A 49 -17.73 -1.62 -9.80
CA LYS A 49 -18.32 -0.90 -10.94
C LYS A 49 -17.22 -0.29 -11.78
N LEU A 50 -17.27 -0.51 -13.08
CA LEU A 50 -16.31 0.06 -14.01
C LEU A 50 -16.83 1.38 -14.57
N PHE A 51 -15.95 2.39 -14.62
CA PHE A 51 -16.22 3.70 -15.19
C PHE A 51 -15.20 4.04 -16.26
N LYS A 52 -15.62 4.79 -17.25
CA LYS A 52 -14.73 5.39 -18.25
C LYS A 52 -15.09 6.86 -18.39
N ASN A 53 -14.15 7.73 -18.02
CA ASN A 53 -14.35 9.19 -18.02
C ASN A 53 -15.61 9.60 -17.20
N GLY A 54 -15.78 9.06 -16.00
CA GLY A 54 -16.90 9.36 -15.11
C GLY A 54 -18.25 8.75 -15.50
N LYS A 55 -18.33 8.00 -16.61
CA LYS A 55 -19.56 7.29 -17.05
C LYS A 55 -19.45 5.81 -16.73
N GLU A 56 -20.48 5.27 -16.07
CA GLU A 56 -20.54 3.83 -15.76
C GLU A 56 -20.55 3.00 -17.04
N PHE A 57 -19.59 2.06 -17.11
CA PHE A 57 -19.51 1.08 -18.19
C PHE A 57 -20.34 -0.15 -17.80
N LYS A 58 -21.58 -0.19 -18.32
CA LYS A 58 -22.48 -1.32 -18.06
C LYS A 58 -22.07 -2.54 -18.86
N MET A 59 -21.65 -3.58 -18.13
CA MET A 59 -21.35 -4.86 -18.75
C MET A 59 -22.63 -5.65 -19.03
N SER A 60 -22.74 -6.22 -20.22
CA SER A 60 -23.84 -7.09 -20.59
C SER A 60 -23.32 -8.25 -21.46
N LYS A 61 -23.44 -9.47 -20.94
CA LYS A 61 -23.09 -10.68 -21.70
C LYS A 61 -23.92 -10.81 -22.98
N ARG A 62 -25.19 -10.38 -22.95
CA ARG A 62 -26.12 -10.43 -24.11
C ARG A 62 -25.77 -9.41 -25.18
N ALA A 63 -25.23 -8.25 -24.80
CA ALA A 63 -24.82 -7.19 -25.71
C ALA A 63 -23.36 -7.32 -26.18
N GLY A 64 -22.63 -8.35 -25.73
CA GLY A 64 -21.19 -8.51 -26.06
C GLY A 64 -20.29 -7.46 -25.41
N THR A 65 -20.80 -6.62 -24.50
CA THR A 65 -20.04 -5.61 -23.76
C THR A 65 -19.55 -6.22 -22.45
N PHE A 66 -18.51 -7.04 -22.57
CA PHE A 66 -17.89 -7.71 -21.41
C PHE A 66 -16.43 -7.31 -21.30
N VAL A 67 -16.01 -6.84 -20.14
CA VAL A 67 -14.61 -6.52 -19.84
C VAL A 67 -14.07 -7.62 -18.94
N THR A 68 -13.00 -8.27 -19.39
CA THR A 68 -12.30 -9.28 -18.59
C THR A 68 -11.30 -8.63 -17.65
N LEU A 69 -10.87 -9.36 -16.62
CA LEU A 69 -9.77 -8.92 -15.75
C LEU A 69 -8.48 -8.69 -16.57
N ARG A 70 -8.28 -9.49 -17.63
CA ARG A 70 -7.16 -9.33 -18.57
C ARG A 70 -7.22 -7.96 -19.25
N ASP A 71 -8.37 -7.56 -19.76
CA ASP A 71 -8.54 -6.25 -20.42
C ASP A 71 -8.23 -5.09 -19.46
N VAL A 72 -8.63 -5.21 -18.17
CA VAL A 72 -8.30 -4.22 -17.14
C VAL A 72 -6.79 -4.14 -16.93
N VAL A 73 -6.14 -5.29 -16.72
CA VAL A 73 -4.68 -5.35 -16.49
C VAL A 73 -3.89 -4.86 -17.68
N ASP A 74 -4.31 -5.20 -18.90
CA ASP A 74 -3.64 -4.76 -20.14
C ASP A 74 -3.78 -3.24 -20.35
N GLN A 75 -4.89 -2.64 -19.89
CA GLN A 75 -5.14 -1.20 -20.02
C GLN A 75 -4.44 -0.35 -18.95
N VAL A 76 -4.44 -0.76 -17.67
CA VAL A 76 -3.92 0.08 -16.57
C VAL A 76 -2.68 -0.51 -15.88
N GLY A 77 -2.29 -1.70 -16.23
CA GLY A 77 -1.19 -2.43 -15.62
C GLY A 77 -1.56 -3.21 -14.35
N PRO A 78 -0.75 -4.22 -14.00
CA PRO A 78 -1.02 -5.10 -12.85
C PRO A 78 -0.91 -4.37 -11.51
N ASP A 79 0.06 -3.48 -11.35
CA ASP A 79 0.32 -2.77 -10.09
C ASP A 79 -0.82 -1.82 -9.74
N VAL A 80 -1.28 -1.02 -10.72
CA VAL A 80 -2.44 -0.12 -10.56
C VAL A 80 -3.69 -0.93 -10.24
N THR A 81 -3.97 -1.99 -11.02
CA THR A 81 -5.14 -2.85 -10.80
C THR A 81 -5.13 -3.40 -9.38
N ARG A 82 -4.01 -4.01 -8.96
CA ARG A 82 -3.88 -4.65 -7.64
C ARG A 82 -4.01 -3.64 -6.51
N PHE A 83 -3.29 -2.52 -6.57
CA PHE A 83 -3.34 -1.51 -5.51
C PHE A 83 -4.74 -0.92 -5.36
N VAL A 84 -5.37 -0.49 -6.45
CA VAL A 84 -6.70 0.13 -6.42
C VAL A 84 -7.76 -0.84 -5.90
N MET A 85 -7.74 -2.11 -6.33
CA MET A 85 -8.64 -3.15 -5.81
C MET A 85 -8.48 -3.35 -4.30
N LEU A 86 -7.27 -3.17 -3.76
CA LEU A 86 -6.97 -3.32 -2.34
C LEU A 86 -7.17 -2.03 -1.52
N THR A 87 -7.57 -0.90 -2.13
CA THR A 87 -7.90 0.33 -1.37
C THR A 87 -9.29 0.28 -0.72
N ARG A 88 -10.06 -0.77 -0.93
CA ARG A 88 -11.38 -0.91 -0.33
C ARG A 88 -11.45 -2.13 0.57
N LYS A 89 -12.20 -2.00 1.66
CA LYS A 89 -12.62 -3.15 2.45
C LYS A 89 -13.42 -4.09 1.55
N ASN A 90 -13.27 -5.40 1.75
CA ASN A 90 -13.91 -6.41 0.91
C ASN A 90 -15.44 -6.26 0.79
N ASP A 91 -16.12 -5.79 1.84
CA ASP A 91 -17.57 -5.57 1.90
C ASP A 91 -18.01 -4.18 1.39
N ALA A 92 -17.10 -3.32 0.94
CA ALA A 92 -17.40 -2.02 0.36
C ALA A 92 -17.35 -2.06 -1.17
N MET A 93 -18.30 -1.37 -1.82
CA MET A 93 -18.30 -1.22 -3.28
C MET A 93 -17.11 -0.38 -3.75
N LEU A 94 -16.53 -0.74 -4.89
CA LEU A 94 -15.46 0.00 -5.55
C LEU A 94 -15.95 0.52 -6.91
N ASP A 95 -15.82 1.83 -7.12
CA ASP A 95 -15.95 2.45 -8.42
C ASP A 95 -14.55 2.56 -9.04
N PHE A 96 -14.30 1.79 -10.09
CA PHE A 96 -13.02 1.75 -10.79
C PHE A 96 -13.13 2.55 -12.09
N ASP A 97 -12.58 3.77 -12.09
CA ASP A 97 -12.55 4.63 -13.28
C ASP A 97 -11.19 4.55 -13.96
N PHE A 98 -11.17 4.01 -15.19
CA PHE A 98 -9.95 3.83 -15.98
C PHE A 98 -9.15 5.12 -16.20
N ALA A 99 -9.81 6.27 -16.32
CA ALA A 99 -9.11 7.54 -16.47
C ALA A 99 -8.43 7.98 -15.18
N LYS A 100 -9.17 7.91 -14.05
CA LYS A 100 -8.66 8.36 -12.74
C LYS A 100 -7.48 7.52 -12.25
N VAL A 101 -7.51 6.20 -12.46
CA VAL A 101 -6.43 5.32 -11.98
C VAL A 101 -5.14 5.45 -12.79
N LEU A 102 -5.17 6.15 -13.93
CA LEU A 102 -4.00 6.47 -14.75
C LEU A 102 -3.50 7.91 -14.56
N GLU A 103 -4.19 8.74 -13.78
CA GLU A 103 -3.75 10.11 -13.51
C GLU A 103 -2.45 10.13 -12.71
N GLN A 104 -1.54 11.03 -13.10
CA GLN A 104 -0.31 11.29 -12.37
C GLN A 104 -0.54 12.39 -11.32
N SER A 105 -1.46 12.14 -10.39
CA SER A 105 -1.90 13.09 -9.39
C SER A 105 -2.05 12.45 -8.01
N ARG A 106 -2.25 13.30 -6.98
CA ARG A 106 -2.51 12.84 -5.62
C ARG A 106 -3.78 11.99 -5.51
N GLU A 107 -4.75 12.20 -6.39
CA GLU A 107 -6.02 11.46 -6.43
C GLU A 107 -5.81 10.00 -6.88
N ASN A 108 -4.70 9.70 -7.53
CA ASN A 108 -4.29 8.33 -7.82
C ASN A 108 -3.40 7.79 -6.68
N PRO A 109 -3.93 6.95 -5.79
CA PRO A 109 -3.20 6.55 -4.59
C PRO A 109 -1.96 5.71 -4.88
N VAL A 110 -1.95 4.89 -5.94
CA VAL A 110 -0.76 4.11 -6.28
C VAL A 110 0.36 5.00 -6.81
N PHE A 111 0.02 5.94 -7.70
CA PHE A 111 0.97 6.92 -8.18
C PHE A 111 1.57 7.72 -7.02
N TYR A 112 0.74 8.21 -6.10
CA TYR A 112 1.16 9.03 -4.98
C TYR A 112 2.15 8.31 -4.05
N VAL A 113 1.91 7.03 -3.78
CA VAL A 113 2.80 6.19 -2.96
C VAL A 113 4.10 5.87 -3.70
N GLN A 114 4.04 5.47 -4.97
CA GLN A 114 5.23 5.19 -5.78
C GLN A 114 6.08 6.45 -5.98
N TYR A 115 5.44 7.61 -6.13
CA TYR A 115 6.14 8.89 -6.26
C TYR A 115 6.90 9.29 -4.99
N ALA A 116 6.35 8.97 -3.79
CA ALA A 116 7.10 9.15 -2.54
C ALA A 116 8.37 8.30 -2.53
N HIS A 117 8.29 7.03 -2.92
CA HIS A 117 9.44 6.13 -3.00
C HIS A 117 10.49 6.64 -4.01
N ALA A 118 10.08 6.99 -5.22
CA ALA A 118 10.98 7.53 -6.24
C ALA A 118 11.66 8.84 -5.80
N ARG A 119 10.92 9.68 -5.06
CA ARG A 119 11.45 10.92 -4.47
C ARG A 119 12.56 10.66 -3.46
N VAL A 120 12.38 9.66 -2.56
CA VAL A 120 13.45 9.25 -1.65
C VAL A 120 14.70 8.83 -2.43
N HIS A 121 14.55 7.99 -3.44
CA HIS A 121 15.69 7.57 -4.27
C HIS A 121 16.37 8.76 -4.98
N SER A 122 15.61 9.77 -5.37
CA SER A 122 16.19 11.01 -5.89
C SER A 122 17.00 11.78 -4.82
N VAL A 123 16.54 11.80 -3.56
CA VAL A 123 17.29 12.38 -2.44
C VAL A 123 18.59 11.63 -2.23
N LEU A 124 18.54 10.30 -2.19
CA LEU A 124 19.73 9.45 -1.97
C LEU A 124 20.79 9.67 -3.07
N ARG A 125 20.37 9.73 -4.34
CA ARG A 125 21.30 10.03 -5.45
C ARG A 125 21.96 11.40 -5.28
N LYS A 126 21.20 12.44 -4.97
CA LYS A 126 21.73 13.78 -4.74
C LYS A 126 22.65 13.86 -3.52
N ALA A 127 22.32 13.10 -2.48
CA ALA A 127 23.13 13.00 -1.28
C ALA A 127 24.50 12.37 -1.59
N ALA A 128 24.52 11.28 -2.36
CA ALA A 128 25.74 10.62 -2.80
C ALA A 128 26.58 11.56 -3.70
N GLU A 129 25.95 12.31 -4.63
CA GLU A 129 26.62 13.30 -5.45
C GLU A 129 27.23 14.46 -4.61
N ALA A 130 26.62 14.80 -3.48
CA ALA A 130 27.11 15.77 -2.52
C ALA A 130 28.18 15.21 -1.55
N GLY A 131 28.54 13.93 -1.68
CA GLY A 131 29.54 13.27 -0.83
C GLY A 131 29.02 12.79 0.53
N VAL A 132 27.71 12.80 0.74
CA VAL A 132 27.11 12.21 1.94
C VAL A 132 27.02 10.69 1.75
N ASP A 133 27.50 9.94 2.73
CA ASP A 133 27.42 8.48 2.70
C ASP A 133 25.97 8.03 2.87
N THR A 134 25.46 7.32 1.87
CA THR A 134 24.07 6.81 1.81
C THR A 134 24.01 5.29 1.97
N ASP A 135 25.11 4.65 2.35
CA ASP A 135 25.11 3.22 2.64
C ASP A 135 24.16 2.91 3.81
N LEU A 136 23.40 1.82 3.67
CA LEU A 136 22.37 1.47 4.63
C LEU A 136 22.95 1.26 6.05
N GLU A 137 24.12 0.66 6.15
CA GLU A 137 24.77 0.41 7.45
C GLU A 137 25.17 1.73 8.12
N THR A 138 25.64 2.72 7.35
CA THR A 138 25.97 4.06 7.83
C THR A 138 24.70 4.80 8.26
N LEU A 139 23.62 4.75 7.47
CA LEU A 139 22.35 5.42 7.80
C LEU A 139 21.69 4.82 9.03
N GLN A 140 21.83 3.51 9.29
CA GLN A 140 21.31 2.87 10.50
C GLN A 140 22.02 3.35 11.79
N ARG A 141 23.20 3.91 11.68
CA ARG A 141 23.97 4.43 12.81
C ARG A 141 23.89 5.95 12.93
N ALA A 142 23.11 6.62 12.06
CA ALA A 142 22.95 8.06 12.09
C ALA A 142 22.38 8.53 13.43
N ASP A 143 22.89 9.63 13.94
CA ASP A 143 22.34 10.27 15.15
C ASP A 143 21.03 11.00 14.82
N LEU A 144 19.91 10.42 15.22
CA LEU A 144 18.58 10.97 14.97
C LEU A 144 18.16 12.04 16.00
N SER A 145 18.98 12.34 17.01
CA SER A 145 18.65 13.31 18.07
C SER A 145 18.52 14.74 17.55
N GLN A 146 19.04 15.02 16.37
CA GLN A 146 18.94 16.31 15.69
C GLN A 146 17.63 16.53 14.92
N LEU A 147 16.79 15.49 14.82
CA LEU A 147 15.47 15.58 14.19
C LEU A 147 14.46 16.06 15.25
N ASP A 148 14.23 17.36 15.32
CA ASP A 148 13.41 17.98 16.39
C ASP A 148 12.16 18.70 15.84
N HIS A 149 12.09 18.92 14.54
CA HIS A 149 10.95 19.59 13.94
C HIS A 149 9.71 18.68 13.91
N GLU A 150 8.55 19.27 14.22
CA GLU A 150 7.25 18.56 14.29
C GLU A 150 6.98 17.66 13.08
N ALA A 151 7.30 18.11 11.86
CA ALA A 151 7.06 17.33 10.64
C ALA A 151 7.98 16.11 10.51
N GLU A 152 9.23 16.20 11.03
CA GLU A 152 10.17 15.07 11.07
C GLU A 152 9.74 14.05 12.12
N LEU A 153 9.38 14.54 13.31
CA LEU A 153 8.88 13.69 14.39
C LEU A 153 7.59 12.98 14.02
N LYS A 154 6.68 13.68 13.30
CA LYS A 154 5.45 13.06 12.77
C LYS A 154 5.74 11.94 11.80
N LEU A 155 6.69 12.12 10.87
CA LEU A 155 7.10 11.08 9.94
C LEU A 155 7.73 9.89 10.68
N ALA A 156 8.63 10.15 11.64
CA ALA A 156 9.26 9.11 12.46
C ALA A 156 8.21 8.32 13.27
N GLN A 157 7.25 9.00 13.88
CA GLN A 157 6.14 8.36 14.60
C GLN A 157 5.31 7.47 13.66
N LYS A 158 4.98 7.97 12.46
CA LYS A 158 4.25 7.19 11.44
C LYS A 158 5.02 5.93 11.04
N LEU A 159 6.33 6.01 10.87
CA LEU A 159 7.18 4.86 10.56
C LEU A 159 7.20 3.83 11.69
N ALA A 160 7.23 4.28 12.94
CA ALA A 160 7.22 3.40 14.11
C ALA A 160 5.90 2.61 14.26
N GLU A 161 4.81 3.07 13.68
CA GLU A 161 3.52 2.34 13.65
C GLU A 161 3.54 1.11 12.74
N TRP A 162 4.49 1.02 11.79
CA TRP A 162 4.48 0.02 10.72
C TRP A 162 4.36 -1.43 11.18
N PRO A 163 5.17 -1.94 12.13
CA PRO A 163 5.07 -3.33 12.56
C PRO A 163 3.68 -3.68 13.12
N ARG A 164 3.10 -2.77 13.92
CA ARG A 164 1.76 -2.94 14.49
C ARG A 164 0.67 -2.89 13.41
N MET A 165 0.85 -2.06 12.38
CA MET A 165 -0.07 -1.98 11.25
C MET A 165 -0.12 -3.29 10.48
N VAL A 166 1.04 -3.89 10.18
CA VAL A 166 1.14 -5.18 9.49
C VAL A 166 0.48 -6.28 10.33
N GLU A 167 0.79 -6.37 11.61
CA GLU A 167 0.18 -7.34 12.51
C GLU A 167 -1.34 -7.21 12.56
N THR A 168 -1.84 -5.99 12.68
CA THR A 168 -3.28 -5.72 12.73
C THR A 168 -3.97 -6.11 11.43
N ALA A 169 -3.39 -5.73 10.27
CA ALA A 169 -3.93 -6.07 8.96
C ALA A 169 -3.95 -7.60 8.74
N ALA A 170 -2.90 -8.30 9.17
CA ALA A 170 -2.81 -9.75 9.07
C ALA A 170 -3.85 -10.45 9.96
N ARG A 171 -3.95 -10.09 11.23
CA ARG A 171 -4.91 -10.69 12.19
C ARG A 171 -6.36 -10.51 11.76
N SER A 172 -6.70 -9.37 11.16
CA SER A 172 -8.07 -9.09 10.69
C SER A 172 -8.34 -9.53 9.26
N ASN A 173 -7.30 -10.01 8.53
CA ASN A 173 -7.36 -10.29 7.09
C ASN A 173 -7.89 -9.09 6.30
N GLU A 174 -7.35 -7.89 6.58
CA GLU A 174 -7.78 -6.61 6.02
C GLU A 174 -6.63 -5.89 5.29
N PRO A 175 -6.23 -6.34 4.08
CA PRO A 175 -5.09 -5.77 3.35
C PRO A 175 -5.27 -4.29 2.97
N HIS A 176 -6.50 -3.79 2.91
CA HIS A 176 -6.78 -2.37 2.65
C HIS A 176 -6.15 -1.44 3.70
N ARG A 177 -5.92 -1.90 4.92
CA ARG A 177 -5.23 -1.13 5.97
C ARG A 177 -3.81 -0.76 5.57
N ILE A 178 -3.11 -1.69 4.88
CA ILE A 178 -1.77 -1.42 4.35
C ILE A 178 -1.83 -0.33 3.27
N ALA A 179 -2.76 -0.41 2.32
CA ALA A 179 -2.90 0.59 1.28
C ALA A 179 -3.18 2.00 1.85
N PHE A 180 -4.06 2.11 2.84
CA PHE A 180 -4.34 3.38 3.52
C PHE A 180 -3.12 3.91 4.28
N TYR A 181 -2.45 3.04 5.03
CA TYR A 181 -1.23 3.42 5.76
C TYR A 181 -0.16 3.96 4.80
N LEU A 182 0.09 3.29 3.69
CA LEU A 182 1.07 3.75 2.70
C LEU A 182 0.70 5.10 2.09
N TYR A 183 -0.59 5.34 1.83
CA TYR A 183 -1.05 6.63 1.33
C TYR A 183 -0.84 7.76 2.34
N GLU A 184 -1.13 7.50 3.62
CA GLU A 184 -0.89 8.46 4.71
C GLU A 184 0.62 8.72 4.91
N LEU A 185 1.44 7.66 4.93
CA LEU A 185 2.90 7.77 5.04
C LEU A 185 3.49 8.58 3.88
N ALA A 186 3.05 8.31 2.64
CA ALA A 186 3.43 9.10 1.48
C ALA A 186 3.02 10.57 1.64
N GLY A 187 1.84 10.84 2.21
CA GLY A 187 1.37 12.18 2.51
C GLY A 187 2.25 12.93 3.50
N ASP A 188 2.66 12.27 4.58
CA ASP A 188 3.55 12.85 5.59
C ASP A 188 4.95 13.12 5.00
N PHE A 189 5.48 12.18 4.21
CA PHE A 189 6.76 12.38 3.52
C PHE A 189 6.71 13.54 2.51
N HIS A 190 5.68 13.60 1.66
CA HIS A 190 5.50 14.71 0.71
C HIS A 190 5.28 16.04 1.42
N GLY A 191 4.60 16.03 2.56
CA GLY A 191 4.40 17.21 3.40
C GLY A 191 5.73 17.76 3.92
N LEU A 192 6.60 16.88 4.46
CA LEU A 192 7.94 17.26 4.91
C LEU A 192 8.79 17.77 3.76
N TRP A 193 8.80 17.08 2.61
CA TRP A 193 9.49 17.50 1.40
C TRP A 193 9.07 18.91 0.96
N ASN A 194 7.78 19.18 0.89
CA ASN A 194 7.28 20.46 0.41
C ASN A 194 7.62 21.60 1.38
N ARG A 195 7.58 21.35 2.70
CA ARG A 195 8.01 22.35 3.70
C ARG A 195 9.48 22.75 3.56
N GLY A 196 10.36 21.86 3.10
CA GLY A 196 11.75 22.18 2.80
C GLY A 196 11.95 23.21 1.68
N ASN A 197 10.91 23.55 0.89
CA ASN A 197 10.97 24.65 -0.06
C ASN A 197 10.90 26.00 0.64
N ASP A 198 10.09 26.11 1.69
CA ASP A 198 9.82 27.36 2.43
C ASP A 198 10.72 27.48 3.67
N VAL A 199 11.11 26.35 4.26
CA VAL A 199 11.94 26.25 5.47
C VAL A 199 13.21 25.48 5.13
N PRO A 200 14.34 26.16 4.82
CA PRO A 200 15.58 25.53 4.39
C PRO A 200 16.11 24.46 5.35
N GLU A 201 15.90 24.64 6.65
CA GLU A 201 16.31 23.72 7.70
C GLU A 201 15.63 22.34 7.59
N LEU A 202 14.51 22.24 6.86
CA LEU A 202 13.78 20.98 6.61
C LEU A 202 14.21 20.26 5.33
N ARG A 203 15.12 20.82 4.54
CA ARG A 203 15.68 20.11 3.39
C ARG A 203 16.47 18.91 3.85
N PHE A 204 16.42 17.84 3.08
CA PHE A 204 17.15 16.60 3.40
C PHE A 204 18.66 16.76 3.29
N LEU A 205 19.14 17.68 2.45
CA LEU A 205 20.55 18.04 2.33
C LEU A 205 20.77 19.40 3.02
N GLN A 206 21.72 19.42 3.94
CA GLN A 206 22.14 20.56 4.73
C GLN A 206 23.64 20.80 4.54
N ASP A 207 24.16 21.98 4.93
CA ASP A 207 25.61 22.24 4.95
C ASP A 207 26.33 21.33 5.97
N ASP A 208 25.67 20.99 7.06
CA ASP A 208 26.16 20.03 8.05
C ASP A 208 25.90 18.59 7.54
N ALA A 209 26.99 17.84 7.36
CA ALA A 209 26.94 16.47 6.87
C ALA A 209 26.26 15.50 7.86
N ALA A 210 26.43 15.69 9.17
CA ALA A 210 25.81 14.83 10.19
C ALA A 210 24.29 15.05 10.23
N LEU A 211 23.84 16.31 10.14
CA LEU A 211 22.42 16.63 10.05
C LEU A 211 21.82 16.10 8.74
N SER A 212 22.52 16.24 7.61
CA SER A 212 22.11 15.64 6.33
C SER A 212 21.93 14.12 6.48
N GLN A 213 22.88 13.44 7.11
CA GLN A 213 22.85 12.00 7.32
C GLN A 213 21.64 11.58 8.15
N SER A 214 21.30 12.30 9.22
CA SER A 214 20.11 12.08 10.05
C SER A 214 18.81 12.19 9.24
N LYS A 215 18.68 13.26 8.45
CA LYS A 215 17.51 13.50 7.58
C LYS A 215 17.38 12.47 6.45
N ILE A 216 18.51 12.07 5.86
CA ILE A 216 18.55 11.02 4.83
C ILE A 216 18.18 9.66 5.41
N ALA A 217 18.62 9.35 6.64
CA ALA A 217 18.22 8.13 7.34
C ALA A 217 16.70 8.06 7.55
N LEU A 218 16.07 9.17 7.94
CA LEU A 218 14.61 9.27 8.04
C LEU A 218 13.91 9.04 6.68
N ALA A 219 14.44 9.64 5.60
CA ALA A 219 13.93 9.44 4.25
C ALA A 219 14.07 7.98 3.80
N GLN A 220 15.26 7.38 4.02
CA GLN A 220 15.52 5.97 3.69
C GLN A 220 14.58 5.03 4.44
N ALA A 221 14.30 5.28 5.72
CA ALA A 221 13.33 4.51 6.49
C ALA A 221 11.93 4.58 5.86
N ALA A 222 11.53 5.74 5.34
CA ALA A 222 10.26 5.86 4.62
C ALA A 222 10.25 5.02 3.33
N ALA A 223 11.33 5.01 2.54
CA ALA A 223 11.44 4.17 1.35
C ALA A 223 11.34 2.67 1.69
N ILE A 224 12.03 2.23 2.75
CA ILE A 224 12.00 0.82 3.19
C ILE A 224 10.57 0.41 3.57
N VAL A 225 9.88 1.22 4.35
CA VAL A 225 8.50 0.92 4.77
C VAL A 225 7.53 0.93 3.58
N ILE A 226 7.66 1.91 2.67
CA ILE A 226 6.86 1.96 1.44
C ILE A 226 7.10 0.72 0.59
N ALA A 227 8.36 0.35 0.34
CA ALA A 227 8.71 -0.84 -0.45
C ALA A 227 8.18 -2.13 0.19
N SER A 228 8.32 -2.26 1.53
CA SER A 228 7.78 -3.39 2.29
C SER A 228 6.27 -3.50 2.14
N GLY A 229 5.55 -2.40 2.31
CA GLY A 229 4.09 -2.39 2.20
C GLY A 229 3.59 -2.64 0.77
N LEU A 230 4.22 -2.04 -0.23
CA LEU A 230 3.94 -2.34 -1.64
C LEU A 230 4.19 -3.82 -1.95
N GLY A 231 5.29 -4.40 -1.43
CA GLY A 231 5.61 -5.83 -1.57
C GLY A 231 4.53 -6.73 -0.96
N ILE A 232 3.99 -6.41 0.22
CA ILE A 232 2.85 -7.13 0.83
C ILE A 232 1.62 -7.09 -0.09
N LEU A 233 1.36 -5.96 -0.73
CA LEU A 233 0.26 -5.80 -1.68
C LEU A 233 0.56 -6.42 -3.06
N GLY A 234 1.79 -6.91 -3.30
CA GLY A 234 2.23 -7.45 -4.59
C GLY A 234 2.35 -6.38 -5.68
N VAL A 235 2.74 -5.17 -5.29
CA VAL A 235 2.98 -4.00 -6.15
C VAL A 235 4.46 -3.66 -6.11
N LYS A 236 5.03 -3.30 -7.24
CA LYS A 236 6.45 -2.95 -7.32
C LYS A 236 6.69 -1.51 -6.88
N PRO A 237 7.69 -1.24 -6.01
CA PRO A 237 8.12 0.12 -5.72
C PRO A 237 8.81 0.71 -6.97
N ALA A 238 8.61 2.01 -7.21
CA ALA A 238 9.28 2.73 -8.30
C ALA A 238 10.47 3.51 -7.72
N GLU A 239 11.66 3.30 -8.26
CA GLU A 239 12.87 4.07 -7.89
C GLU A 239 13.02 5.34 -8.74
N GLU A 240 12.38 5.37 -9.92
CA GLU A 240 12.30 6.51 -10.82
C GLU A 240 10.89 6.59 -11.42
N MET A 241 10.40 7.81 -11.56
CA MET A 241 9.16 8.11 -12.26
C MET A 241 9.42 9.27 -13.22
N ARG A 242 9.07 9.05 -14.49
CA ARG A 242 9.24 10.03 -15.58
C ARG A 242 7.89 10.58 -16.02
#